data_0e408ee1da23d4370567bcb307ded6cf
#
_entry.id   0e408ee1da23d4370567bcb307ded6cf
#
_cell.length_a   1.000
_cell.length_b   1.000
_cell.length_c   1.000
_cell.angle_alpha   90.00
_cell.angle_beta   90.00
_cell.angle_gamma   90.00
#
_symmetry.space_group_name_H-M   'P 1'
#
loop_
_entity.id
_entity.type
_entity.pdbx_description
1 polymer ?
#
loop_
_entity_poly.entity_id
_entity_poly.type
_entity_poly.pdbx_seq_one_letter_code
_entity_poly.pdbx_strand_id
1 'polypeptide(L)'
;MQVLSLNKINKQIKDKIILKDISFTLEEGEILGLLGPNGAGKTSMMKIISGLSRANSGKLDILGIDADKERAKIKSQLGFVMQDNNMEREFSVKEALLYYARLYKVKNYKYKVEKIISQFEMNTWQDRKIEKLSGGMARKAMIARALLVKPKILLLDEPSVGLDPDVRYDIWQEIKKLKNMGISVIITTHYMEEAEYLCDKIAILKQGELLAIDEVEKIKQIMQKDENEDITLEKAFLRFIGKEAY
;
A
#
# COMPACT_ATOMS: atom_id res chain seq x y z
N MET A 1 13.82 7.85 10.31
CA MET A 1 14.92 7.25 9.49
C MET A 1 14.32 6.84 8.15
N GLN A 2 15.01 7.18 7.03
CA GLN A 2 14.52 6.82 5.70
C GLN A 2 14.56 5.29 5.50
N VAL A 3 13.41 4.71 5.12
CA VAL A 3 13.27 3.26 4.90
C VAL A 3 13.11 2.89 3.44
N LEU A 4 12.75 3.87 2.57
CA LEU A 4 12.66 3.68 1.13
C LEU A 4 13.06 4.96 0.42
N SER A 5 13.78 4.83 -0.70
CA SER A 5 14.13 5.92 -1.60
C SER A 5 14.02 5.48 -3.05
N LEU A 6 13.26 6.25 -3.82
CA LEU A 6 13.23 6.18 -5.27
C LEU A 6 13.94 7.40 -5.83
N ASN A 7 14.80 7.19 -6.80
CA ASN A 7 15.53 8.26 -7.48
C ASN A 7 15.45 8.06 -8.99
N LYS A 8 14.73 8.95 -9.67
CA LYS A 8 14.52 9.00 -11.11
C LYS A 8 14.10 7.65 -11.70
N ILE A 9 13.12 7.01 -11.06
CA ILE A 9 12.57 5.73 -11.53
C ILE A 9 11.81 5.96 -12.82
N ASN A 10 12.23 5.24 -13.87
CA ASN A 10 11.56 5.22 -15.16
C ASN A 10 11.05 3.81 -15.47
N LYS A 11 9.85 3.73 -16.03
CA LYS A 11 9.25 2.47 -16.50
C LYS A 11 8.57 2.65 -17.83
N GLN A 12 8.98 1.81 -18.78
CA GLN A 12 8.37 1.70 -20.11
C GLN A 12 7.93 0.24 -20.33
N ILE A 13 6.80 0.04 -20.97
CA ILE A 13 6.30 -1.27 -21.41
C ILE A 13 5.96 -1.13 -22.90
N LYS A 14 6.72 -1.84 -23.75
CA LYS A 14 6.71 -1.64 -25.20
C LYS A 14 6.97 -0.14 -25.49
N ASP A 15 6.09 0.51 -26.25
CA ASP A 15 6.21 1.92 -26.63
C ASP A 15 5.54 2.89 -25.63
N LYS A 16 4.93 2.37 -24.55
CA LYS A 16 4.21 3.20 -23.59
C LYS A 16 5.07 3.50 -22.37
N ILE A 17 5.30 4.78 -22.10
CA ILE A 17 5.89 5.25 -20.84
C ILE A 17 4.83 5.09 -19.74
N ILE A 18 5.19 4.39 -18.67
CA ILE A 18 4.34 4.12 -17.50
C ILE A 18 4.73 5.00 -16.32
N LEU A 19 6.05 5.23 -16.13
CA LEU A 19 6.59 6.09 -15.09
C LEU A 19 7.76 6.89 -15.69
N LYS A 20 7.84 8.17 -15.31
CA LYS A 20 8.85 9.09 -15.79
C LYS A 20 9.46 9.87 -14.65
N ASP A 21 10.74 9.66 -14.40
CA ASP A 21 11.61 10.35 -13.43
C ASP A 21 11.02 10.45 -12.01
N ILE A 22 10.37 9.38 -11.53
CA ILE A 22 9.74 9.38 -10.21
C ILE A 22 10.79 9.32 -9.11
N SER A 23 10.73 10.31 -8.22
CA SER A 23 11.62 10.40 -7.06
C SER A 23 10.83 10.76 -5.81
N PHE A 24 10.94 9.95 -4.76
CA PHE A 24 10.40 10.24 -3.43
C PHE A 24 11.04 9.34 -2.38
N THR A 25 10.76 9.64 -1.11
CA THR A 25 11.24 8.88 0.05
C THR A 25 10.08 8.50 0.94
N LEU A 26 10.27 7.46 1.76
CA LEU A 26 9.38 7.05 2.85
C LEU A 26 10.19 6.98 4.13
N GLU A 27 9.70 7.59 5.19
CA GLU A 27 10.29 7.53 6.51
C GLU A 27 9.77 6.34 7.34
N GLU A 28 10.51 5.97 8.38
CA GLU A 28 10.09 4.89 9.30
C GLU A 28 8.80 5.27 10.03
N GLY A 29 7.82 4.35 10.03
CA GLY A 29 6.52 4.58 10.65
C GLY A 29 5.62 5.58 9.92
N GLU A 30 5.95 5.97 8.70
CA GLU A 30 5.14 6.87 7.85
C GLU A 30 4.13 6.08 7.02
N ILE A 31 2.94 6.64 6.82
CA ILE A 31 1.97 6.18 5.83
C ILE A 31 1.96 7.15 4.65
N LEU A 32 2.39 6.67 3.48
CA LEU A 32 2.39 7.43 2.22
C LEU A 32 1.25 6.96 1.32
N GLY A 33 0.37 7.87 0.92
CA GLY A 33 -0.68 7.65 -0.07
C GLY A 33 -0.20 7.94 -1.49
N LEU A 34 -0.34 6.99 -2.41
CA LEU A 34 -0.16 7.23 -3.84
C LEU A 34 -1.53 7.48 -4.47
N LEU A 35 -1.82 8.74 -4.80
CA LEU A 35 -3.06 9.18 -5.41
C LEU A 35 -2.90 9.39 -6.92
N GLY A 36 -3.95 9.20 -7.66
CA GLY A 36 -3.96 9.45 -9.10
C GLY A 36 -5.09 8.71 -9.81
N PRO A 37 -5.46 9.14 -11.02
CA PRO A 37 -6.48 8.47 -11.81
C PRO A 37 -6.03 7.05 -12.22
N ASN A 38 -6.98 6.28 -12.76
CA ASN A 38 -6.65 4.97 -13.33
C ASN A 38 -5.64 5.13 -14.45
N GLY A 39 -4.63 4.27 -14.46
CA GLY A 39 -3.53 4.34 -15.43
C GLY A 39 -2.42 5.36 -15.10
N ALA A 40 -2.48 6.06 -13.95
CA ALA A 40 -1.43 7.00 -13.53
C ALA A 40 -0.07 6.35 -13.20
N GLY A 41 -0.01 5.00 -13.07
CA GLY A 41 1.23 4.29 -12.78
C GLY A 41 1.32 3.72 -11.34
N LYS A 42 0.32 3.94 -10.47
CA LYS A 42 0.32 3.53 -9.05
C LYS A 42 0.67 2.05 -8.85
N THR A 43 -0.10 1.14 -9.44
CA THR A 43 0.16 -0.32 -9.34
C THR A 43 1.51 -0.72 -9.95
N SER A 44 1.96 -0.04 -11.00
CA SER A 44 3.29 -0.28 -11.58
C SER A 44 4.40 0.11 -10.60
N MET A 45 4.23 1.23 -9.91
CA MET A 45 5.11 1.66 -8.82
C MET A 45 5.16 0.62 -7.70
N MET A 46 3.99 0.17 -7.23
CA MET A 46 3.90 -0.89 -6.20
C MET A 46 4.62 -2.17 -6.62
N LYS A 47 4.46 -2.58 -7.88
CA LYS A 47 5.16 -3.76 -8.44
C LYS A 47 6.67 -3.57 -8.53
N ILE A 48 7.16 -2.36 -8.76
CA ILE A 48 8.61 -2.07 -8.76
C ILE A 48 9.14 -2.13 -7.33
N ILE A 49 8.50 -1.46 -6.37
CA ILE A 49 8.92 -1.46 -4.97
C ILE A 49 8.91 -2.88 -4.39
N SER A 50 7.87 -3.68 -4.69
CA SER A 50 7.77 -5.08 -4.23
C SER A 50 8.74 -6.04 -4.93
N GLY A 51 9.45 -5.59 -5.97
CA GLY A 51 10.35 -6.42 -6.77
C GLY A 51 9.64 -7.39 -7.72
N LEU A 52 8.31 -7.24 -7.95
CA LEU A 52 7.55 -7.99 -8.96
C LEU A 52 7.80 -7.47 -10.38
N SER A 53 8.26 -6.23 -10.52
CA SER A 53 8.68 -5.64 -11.79
C SER A 53 10.03 -4.95 -11.62
N ARG A 54 10.73 -4.69 -12.74
CA ARG A 54 11.95 -3.89 -12.75
C ARG A 54 11.68 -2.53 -13.34
N ALA A 55 12.31 -1.49 -12.82
CA ALA A 55 12.44 -0.21 -13.50
C ALA A 55 13.32 -0.38 -14.75
N ASN A 56 13.17 0.50 -15.74
CA ASN A 56 14.07 0.55 -16.89
C ASN A 56 15.33 1.36 -16.55
N SER A 57 15.18 2.37 -15.69
CA SER A 57 16.30 3.16 -15.15
C SER A 57 15.90 3.80 -13.82
N GLY A 58 16.86 4.42 -13.17
CA GLY A 58 16.72 4.99 -11.82
C GLY A 58 17.28 4.06 -10.75
N LYS A 59 17.14 4.47 -9.48
CA LYS A 59 17.67 3.75 -8.33
C LYS A 59 16.60 3.58 -7.28
N LEU A 60 16.48 2.37 -6.74
CA LEU A 60 15.57 2.03 -5.65
C LEU A 60 16.40 1.48 -4.49
N ASP A 61 16.40 2.20 -3.37
CA ASP A 61 16.98 1.75 -2.12
C ASP A 61 15.88 1.42 -1.11
N ILE A 62 15.97 0.27 -0.47
CA ILE A 62 15.04 -0.18 0.57
C ILE A 62 15.84 -0.58 1.80
N LEU A 63 15.62 0.09 2.93
CA LEU A 63 16.34 -0.11 4.19
C LEU A 63 17.87 0.00 4.02
N GLY A 64 18.33 0.95 3.17
CA GLY A 64 19.75 1.14 2.85
C GLY A 64 20.33 0.07 1.91
N ILE A 65 19.49 -0.76 1.30
CA ILE A 65 19.89 -1.85 0.40
C ILE A 65 19.45 -1.50 -1.02
N ASP A 66 20.39 -1.56 -1.96
CA ASP A 66 20.11 -1.42 -3.39
C ASP A 66 19.20 -2.57 -3.87
N ALA A 67 17.99 -2.24 -4.30
CA ALA A 67 16.97 -3.22 -4.66
C ALA A 67 17.33 -4.07 -5.89
N ASP A 68 18.21 -3.60 -6.75
CA ASP A 68 18.66 -4.38 -7.91
C ASP A 68 19.72 -5.42 -7.56
N LYS A 69 20.50 -5.18 -6.50
CA LYS A 69 21.60 -6.05 -6.09
C LYS A 69 21.17 -7.17 -5.12
N GLU A 70 20.30 -6.85 -4.14
CA GLU A 70 19.97 -7.76 -3.04
C GLU A 70 18.45 -8.02 -2.89
N ARG A 71 17.76 -8.34 -3.99
CA ARG A 71 16.30 -8.55 -4.02
C ARG A 71 15.77 -9.57 -3.02
N ALA A 72 16.47 -10.67 -2.83
CA ALA A 72 16.03 -11.72 -1.92
C ALA A 72 15.97 -11.24 -0.46
N LYS A 73 16.93 -10.40 -0.07
CA LYS A 73 17.02 -9.81 1.27
C LYS A 73 15.88 -8.82 1.51
N ILE A 74 15.58 -8.01 0.50
CA ILE A 74 14.48 -7.02 0.55
C ILE A 74 13.13 -7.70 0.64
N LYS A 75 12.88 -8.77 -0.14
CA LYS A 75 11.60 -9.49 -0.11
C LYS A 75 11.19 -9.97 1.28
N SER A 76 12.14 -10.30 2.14
CA SER A 76 11.85 -10.71 3.53
C SER A 76 11.45 -9.54 4.44
N GLN A 77 11.66 -8.30 3.99
CA GLN A 77 11.36 -7.08 4.74
C GLN A 77 10.10 -6.36 4.23
N LEU A 78 9.52 -6.83 3.12
CA LEU A 78 8.35 -6.26 2.49
C LEU A 78 7.14 -7.18 2.64
N GLY A 79 6.00 -6.58 2.98
CA GLY A 79 4.68 -7.19 2.78
C GLY A 79 4.00 -6.55 1.58
N PHE A 80 3.26 -7.31 0.78
CA PHE A 80 2.47 -6.77 -0.30
C PHE A 80 1.08 -7.39 -0.34
N VAL A 81 0.07 -6.55 -0.28
CA VAL A 81 -1.34 -6.90 -0.42
C VAL A 81 -1.82 -6.30 -1.74
N MET A 82 -2.15 -7.16 -2.67
CA MET A 82 -2.66 -6.77 -4.00
C MET A 82 -4.14 -6.39 -3.91
N GLN A 83 -4.64 -5.70 -4.91
CA GLN A 83 -6.05 -5.34 -5.02
C GLN A 83 -6.93 -6.59 -5.03
N ASP A 84 -6.61 -7.56 -5.89
CA ASP A 84 -7.34 -8.82 -5.98
C ASP A 84 -6.92 -9.82 -4.91
N ASN A 85 -7.89 -10.61 -4.43
CA ASN A 85 -7.60 -11.72 -3.55
C ASN A 85 -6.86 -12.83 -4.29
N ASN A 86 -5.60 -13.01 -3.95
CA ASN A 86 -4.69 -14.00 -4.53
C ASN A 86 -4.35 -15.14 -3.56
N MET A 87 -5.22 -15.41 -2.59
CA MET A 87 -5.10 -16.57 -1.70
C MET A 87 -5.80 -17.79 -2.32
N GLU A 88 -5.35 -18.98 -1.95
CA GLU A 88 -5.90 -20.25 -2.45
C GLU A 88 -7.33 -20.42 -1.99
N ARG A 89 -8.29 -20.41 -2.94
CA ARG A 89 -9.73 -20.36 -2.68
C ARG A 89 -10.26 -21.52 -1.85
N GLU A 90 -9.69 -22.71 -2.05
CA GLU A 90 -10.15 -23.94 -1.40
C GLU A 90 -9.65 -24.10 0.04
N PHE A 91 -8.59 -23.38 0.42
CA PHE A 91 -8.06 -23.43 1.78
C PHE A 91 -8.98 -22.65 2.73
N SER A 92 -9.02 -23.10 3.98
CA SER A 92 -9.49 -22.25 5.08
C SER A 92 -8.47 -21.13 5.34
N VAL A 93 -8.92 -20.08 6.02
CA VAL A 93 -8.02 -18.97 6.40
C VAL A 93 -6.80 -19.48 7.18
N LYS A 94 -7.03 -20.34 8.17
CA LYS A 94 -5.95 -20.94 8.98
C LYS A 94 -5.00 -21.77 8.14
N GLU A 95 -5.52 -22.62 7.24
CA GLU A 95 -4.68 -23.42 6.33
C GLU A 95 -3.85 -22.55 5.41
N ALA A 96 -4.44 -21.51 4.81
CA ALA A 96 -3.74 -20.58 3.97
C ALA A 96 -2.61 -19.86 4.73
N LEU A 97 -2.88 -19.35 5.93
CA LEU A 97 -1.86 -18.69 6.75
C LEU A 97 -0.73 -19.66 7.16
N LEU A 98 -1.05 -20.91 7.52
CA LEU A 98 -0.06 -21.94 7.83
C LEU A 98 0.78 -22.30 6.59
N TYR A 99 0.16 -22.41 5.42
CA TYR A 99 0.83 -22.67 4.15
C TYR A 99 1.84 -21.57 3.83
N TYR A 100 1.41 -20.31 3.84
CA TYR A 100 2.29 -19.16 3.58
C TYR A 100 3.39 -19.00 4.62
N ALA A 101 3.09 -19.23 5.90
CA ALA A 101 4.09 -19.16 6.96
C ALA A 101 5.22 -20.21 6.75
N ARG A 102 4.88 -21.40 6.26
CA ARG A 102 5.87 -22.41 5.86
C ARG A 102 6.65 -22.00 4.61
N LEU A 103 5.95 -21.54 3.57
CA LEU A 103 6.55 -21.08 2.32
C LEU A 103 7.59 -19.97 2.56
N TYR A 104 7.30 -19.04 3.45
CA TYR A 104 8.20 -17.95 3.85
C TYR A 104 9.21 -18.36 4.93
N LYS A 105 9.26 -19.64 5.31
CA LYS A 105 10.18 -20.16 6.35
C LYS A 105 10.09 -19.39 7.67
N VAL A 106 8.88 -19.02 8.08
CA VAL A 106 8.63 -18.28 9.31
C VAL A 106 8.96 -19.14 10.52
N LYS A 107 9.91 -18.73 11.36
CA LYS A 107 10.25 -19.44 12.60
C LYS A 107 9.04 -19.43 13.56
N ASN A 108 8.80 -20.58 14.23
CA ASN A 108 7.66 -20.77 15.15
C ASN A 108 6.30 -20.43 14.50
N TYR A 109 6.16 -20.83 13.21
CA TYR A 109 5.04 -20.42 12.35
C TYR A 109 3.66 -20.73 12.93
N LYS A 110 3.46 -21.87 13.60
CA LYS A 110 2.17 -22.23 14.21
C LYS A 110 1.73 -21.19 15.24
N TYR A 111 2.59 -20.89 16.20
CA TYR A 111 2.34 -19.87 17.22
C TYR A 111 2.08 -18.49 16.61
N LYS A 112 2.86 -18.11 15.58
CA LYS A 112 2.67 -16.80 14.92
C LYS A 112 1.35 -16.72 14.17
N VAL A 113 0.92 -17.81 13.54
CA VAL A 113 -0.39 -17.87 12.86
C VAL A 113 -1.51 -17.76 13.88
N GLU A 114 -1.46 -18.47 15.00
CA GLU A 114 -2.47 -18.34 16.07
C GLU A 114 -2.51 -16.90 16.62
N LYS A 115 -1.35 -16.29 16.85
CA LYS A 115 -1.26 -14.91 17.32
C LYS A 115 -1.88 -13.93 16.32
N ILE A 116 -1.62 -14.09 15.02
CA ILE A 116 -2.14 -13.18 14.00
C ILE A 116 -3.64 -13.38 13.79
N ILE A 117 -4.15 -14.62 13.89
CA ILE A 117 -5.58 -14.93 13.86
C ILE A 117 -6.28 -14.20 15.01
N SER A 118 -5.74 -14.26 16.22
CA SER A 118 -6.28 -13.54 17.37
C SER A 118 -6.20 -12.03 17.23
N GLN A 119 -5.07 -11.51 16.73
CA GLN A 119 -4.85 -10.07 16.54
C GLN A 119 -5.86 -9.44 15.56
N PHE A 120 -6.23 -10.17 14.49
CA PHE A 120 -7.20 -9.73 13.49
C PHE A 120 -8.63 -10.21 13.76
N GLU A 121 -8.90 -10.76 14.97
CA GLU A 121 -10.22 -11.23 15.39
C GLU A 121 -10.83 -12.26 14.44
N MET A 122 -9.99 -13.14 13.88
CA MET A 122 -10.41 -14.15 12.90
C MET A 122 -10.83 -15.49 13.54
N ASN A 123 -10.83 -15.60 14.89
CA ASN A 123 -11.06 -16.87 15.60
C ASN A 123 -12.38 -17.56 15.22
N THR A 124 -13.45 -16.80 15.01
CA THR A 124 -14.80 -17.33 14.69
C THR A 124 -14.97 -17.80 13.26
N TRP A 125 -14.05 -17.41 12.36
CA TRP A 125 -14.13 -17.73 10.94
C TRP A 125 -12.83 -18.23 10.32
N GLN A 126 -11.82 -18.55 11.14
CA GLN A 126 -10.53 -19.06 10.67
C GLN A 126 -10.64 -20.38 9.87
N ASP A 127 -11.68 -21.15 10.11
CA ASP A 127 -11.93 -22.43 9.43
C ASP A 127 -12.83 -22.27 8.19
N ARG A 128 -13.31 -21.05 7.86
CA ARG A 128 -14.04 -20.79 6.63
C ARG A 128 -13.08 -20.79 5.44
N LYS A 129 -13.55 -21.35 4.33
CA LYS A 129 -12.82 -21.33 3.05
C LYS A 129 -12.69 -19.89 2.53
N ILE A 130 -11.53 -19.58 1.92
CA ILE A 130 -11.25 -18.26 1.34
C ILE A 130 -12.31 -17.81 0.34
N GLU A 131 -12.84 -18.72 -0.48
CA GLU A 131 -13.91 -18.44 -1.45
C GLU A 131 -15.25 -18.01 -0.82
N LYS A 132 -15.45 -18.31 0.48
CA LYS A 132 -16.69 -18.02 1.23
C LYS A 132 -16.58 -16.79 2.14
N LEU A 133 -15.49 -16.06 2.05
CA LEU A 133 -15.28 -14.85 2.85
C LEU A 133 -16.00 -13.65 2.21
N SER A 134 -16.49 -12.74 3.07
CA SER A 134 -16.85 -11.39 2.60
C SER A 134 -15.59 -10.63 2.15
N GLY A 135 -15.76 -9.54 1.39
CA GLY A 135 -14.65 -8.70 0.93
C GLY A 135 -13.76 -8.23 2.07
N GLY A 136 -14.35 -7.75 3.16
CA GLY A 136 -13.61 -7.30 4.35
C GLY A 136 -12.87 -8.44 5.06
N MET A 137 -13.50 -9.61 5.24
CA MET A 137 -12.84 -10.79 5.80
C MET A 137 -11.65 -11.22 4.93
N ALA A 138 -11.83 -11.26 3.62
CA ALA A 138 -10.75 -11.58 2.68
C ALA A 138 -9.61 -10.56 2.79
N ARG A 139 -9.91 -9.27 2.88
CA ARG A 139 -8.92 -8.20 3.04
C ARG A 139 -8.14 -8.34 4.36
N LYS A 140 -8.83 -8.57 5.48
CA LYS A 140 -8.18 -8.85 6.78
C LYS A 140 -7.24 -10.07 6.68
N ALA A 141 -7.66 -11.15 6.05
CA ALA A 141 -6.84 -12.35 5.86
C ALA A 141 -5.58 -12.08 4.99
N MET A 142 -5.71 -11.29 3.92
CA MET A 142 -4.57 -10.89 3.06
C MET A 142 -3.55 -10.02 3.81
N ILE A 143 -4.02 -9.05 4.60
CA ILE A 143 -3.15 -8.21 5.45
C ILE A 143 -2.44 -9.10 6.49
N ALA A 144 -3.18 -9.95 7.20
CA ALA A 144 -2.62 -10.90 8.17
C ALA A 144 -1.54 -11.80 7.54
N ARG A 145 -1.77 -12.32 6.33
CA ARG A 145 -0.77 -13.08 5.57
C ARG A 145 0.51 -12.28 5.33
N ALA A 146 0.39 -11.02 4.88
CA ALA A 146 1.53 -10.16 4.60
C ALA A 146 2.36 -9.86 5.86
N LEU A 147 1.74 -9.85 7.04
CA LEU A 147 2.40 -9.59 8.31
C LEU A 147 3.12 -10.81 8.91
N LEU A 148 2.93 -12.03 8.38
CA LEU A 148 3.61 -13.25 8.87
C LEU A 148 5.14 -13.13 8.84
N VAL A 149 5.67 -12.42 7.86
CA VAL A 149 7.12 -12.19 7.70
C VAL A 149 7.65 -11.04 8.58
N LYS A 150 6.76 -10.32 9.31
CA LYS A 150 7.10 -9.12 10.08
C LYS A 150 7.78 -8.06 9.21
N PRO A 151 7.11 -7.59 8.18
CA PRO A 151 7.71 -6.63 7.25
C PRO A 151 8.02 -5.31 7.96
N LYS A 152 9.04 -4.60 7.47
CA LYS A 152 9.32 -3.22 7.84
C LYS A 152 8.50 -2.23 7.01
N ILE A 153 8.16 -2.62 5.79
CA ILE A 153 7.34 -1.84 4.87
C ILE A 153 6.20 -2.72 4.37
N LEU A 154 4.98 -2.21 4.44
CA LEU A 154 3.79 -2.85 3.91
C LEU A 154 3.25 -2.05 2.73
N LEU A 155 3.03 -2.72 1.62
CA LEU A 155 2.44 -2.17 0.41
C LEU A 155 1.00 -2.65 0.31
N LEU A 156 0.05 -1.71 0.19
CA LEU A 156 -1.39 -1.99 0.10
C LEU A 156 -1.94 -1.38 -1.19
N ASP A 157 -2.29 -2.22 -2.17
CA ASP A 157 -2.85 -1.75 -3.43
C ASP A 157 -4.38 -1.73 -3.33
N GLU A 158 -4.95 -0.52 -3.25
CA GLU A 158 -6.37 -0.23 -3.08
C GLU A 158 -7.04 -1.06 -1.94
N PRO A 159 -6.61 -0.87 -0.67
CA PRO A 159 -6.95 -1.79 0.42
C PRO A 159 -8.44 -1.81 0.79
N SER A 160 -9.21 -0.77 0.49
CA SER A 160 -10.62 -0.65 0.86
C SER A 160 -11.58 -0.60 -0.33
N VAL A 161 -11.07 -0.81 -1.56
CA VAL A 161 -11.91 -0.79 -2.75
C VAL A 161 -12.96 -1.89 -2.73
N GLY A 162 -14.22 -1.53 -3.08
CA GLY A 162 -15.34 -2.47 -3.15
C GLY A 162 -15.87 -2.95 -1.78
N LEU A 163 -15.45 -2.32 -0.69
CA LEU A 163 -15.96 -2.58 0.65
C LEU A 163 -17.04 -1.58 1.05
N ASP A 164 -17.99 -2.04 1.86
CA ASP A 164 -19.00 -1.19 2.47
C ASP A 164 -18.34 -0.16 3.42
N PRO A 165 -18.95 1.03 3.67
CA PRO A 165 -18.32 2.11 4.44
C PRO A 165 -17.87 1.72 5.85
N ASP A 166 -18.66 0.93 6.57
CA ASP A 166 -18.34 0.42 7.91
C ASP A 166 -17.13 -0.53 7.89
N VAL A 167 -17.13 -1.48 6.93
CA VAL A 167 -16.03 -2.43 6.74
C VAL A 167 -14.75 -1.70 6.30
N ARG A 168 -14.88 -0.67 5.48
CA ARG A 168 -13.76 0.19 5.06
C ARG A 168 -13.11 0.86 6.26
N TYR A 169 -13.92 1.44 7.16
CA TYR A 169 -13.44 2.06 8.37
C TYR A 169 -12.68 1.06 9.27
N ASP A 170 -13.17 -0.17 9.40
CA ASP A 170 -12.48 -1.23 10.13
C ASP A 170 -11.09 -1.52 9.55
N ILE A 171 -10.96 -1.61 8.23
CA ILE A 171 -9.67 -1.81 7.56
C ILE A 171 -8.73 -0.62 7.82
N TRP A 172 -9.25 0.60 7.79
CA TRP A 172 -8.45 1.79 8.11
C TRP A 172 -7.91 1.77 9.55
N GLN A 173 -8.74 1.35 10.51
CA GLN A 173 -8.28 1.19 11.90
C GLN A 173 -7.14 0.16 11.99
N GLU A 174 -7.27 -0.98 11.29
CA GLU A 174 -6.20 -1.97 11.26
C GLU A 174 -4.90 -1.39 10.66
N ILE A 175 -4.98 -0.62 9.57
CA ILE A 175 -3.81 0.02 8.97
C ILE A 175 -3.15 1.01 9.95
N LYS A 176 -3.93 1.83 10.67
CA LYS A 176 -3.40 2.73 11.71
C LYS A 176 -2.67 1.98 12.84
N LYS A 177 -3.21 0.84 13.27
CA LYS A 177 -2.54 -0.01 14.27
C LYS A 177 -1.15 -0.46 13.78
N LEU A 178 -1.00 -0.76 12.49
CA LEU A 178 0.29 -1.17 11.92
C LEU A 178 1.35 -0.06 11.99
N LYS A 179 0.95 1.19 11.73
CA LYS A 179 1.81 2.35 11.91
C LYS A 179 2.31 2.45 13.36
N ASN A 180 1.40 2.29 14.34
CA ASN A 180 1.76 2.31 15.76
C ASN A 180 2.70 1.16 16.16
N MET A 181 2.77 0.10 15.36
CA MET A 181 3.73 -1.01 15.51
C MET A 181 5.08 -0.73 14.83
N GLY A 182 5.29 0.47 14.27
CA GLY A 182 6.52 0.87 13.58
C GLY A 182 6.65 0.32 12.15
N ILE A 183 5.54 -0.12 11.53
CA ILE A 183 5.53 -0.55 10.14
C ILE A 183 5.24 0.68 9.27
N SER A 184 6.14 0.96 8.32
CA SER A 184 5.90 1.99 7.31
C SER A 184 4.97 1.45 6.23
N VAL A 185 4.05 2.27 5.73
CA VAL A 185 3.02 1.80 4.81
C VAL A 185 3.00 2.66 3.54
N ILE A 186 2.86 2.03 2.38
CA ILE A 186 2.48 2.72 1.14
C ILE A 186 1.12 2.18 0.74
N ILE A 187 0.16 3.07 0.56
CA ILE A 187 -1.16 2.71 0.04
C ILE A 187 -1.38 3.35 -1.33
N THR A 188 -2.04 2.64 -2.23
CA THR A 188 -2.67 3.27 -3.39
C THR A 188 -4.15 3.41 -3.11
N THR A 189 -4.72 4.53 -3.45
CA THR A 189 -6.16 4.74 -3.33
C THR A 189 -6.68 5.76 -4.33
N HIS A 190 -7.94 5.72 -4.62
CA HIS A 190 -8.68 6.76 -5.32
C HIS A 190 -9.77 7.38 -4.42
N TYR A 191 -9.89 6.92 -3.17
CA TYR A 191 -10.75 7.52 -2.15
C TYR A 191 -9.99 8.60 -1.39
N MET A 192 -10.43 9.85 -1.53
CA MET A 192 -9.78 10.98 -0.86
C MET A 192 -9.94 10.92 0.67
N GLU A 193 -11.10 10.45 1.14
CA GLU A 193 -11.35 10.20 2.57
C GLU A 193 -10.36 9.22 3.18
N GLU A 194 -10.01 8.14 2.45
CA GLU A 194 -9.00 7.19 2.90
C GLU A 194 -7.62 7.84 3.04
N ALA A 195 -7.25 8.66 2.06
CA ALA A 195 -5.98 9.37 2.10
C ALA A 195 -5.92 10.39 3.24
N GLU A 196 -6.97 11.20 3.44
CA GLU A 196 -7.06 12.15 4.56
C GLU A 196 -7.03 11.45 5.92
N TYR A 197 -7.70 10.29 6.03
CA TYR A 197 -7.78 9.59 7.30
C TYR A 197 -6.50 8.85 7.67
N LEU A 198 -5.79 8.26 6.69
CA LEU A 198 -4.68 7.35 6.93
C LEU A 198 -3.30 7.97 6.73
N CYS A 199 -3.13 8.84 5.72
CA CYS A 199 -1.80 9.19 5.23
C CYS A 199 -1.19 10.36 6.00
N ASP A 200 0.09 10.27 6.28
CA ASP A 200 0.90 11.40 6.75
C ASP A 200 1.26 12.31 5.58
N LYS A 201 1.61 11.68 4.44
CA LYS A 201 1.91 12.35 3.18
C LYS A 201 1.17 11.69 2.03
N ILE A 202 0.95 12.47 0.99
CA ILE A 202 0.39 11.98 -0.26
C ILE A 202 1.28 12.38 -1.44
N ALA A 203 1.39 11.46 -2.40
CA ALA A 203 2.06 11.65 -3.67
C ALA A 203 1.01 11.60 -4.77
N ILE A 204 0.86 12.68 -5.54
CA ILE A 204 -0.11 12.80 -6.62
C ILE A 204 0.57 12.44 -7.94
N LEU A 205 0.11 11.35 -8.56
CA LEU A 205 0.60 10.86 -9.85
C LEU A 205 -0.41 11.15 -10.96
N LYS A 206 0.09 11.59 -12.11
CA LYS A 206 -0.68 11.75 -13.35
C LYS A 206 0.16 11.34 -14.54
N GLN A 207 -0.36 10.45 -15.38
CA GLN A 207 0.31 10.01 -16.63
C GLN A 207 1.77 9.55 -16.44
N GLY A 208 2.06 8.92 -15.29
CA GLY A 208 3.39 8.43 -14.98
C GLY A 208 4.36 9.47 -14.39
N GLU A 209 3.92 10.68 -14.14
CA GLU A 209 4.71 11.74 -13.51
C GLU A 209 4.21 12.01 -12.08
N LEU A 210 5.13 12.40 -11.20
CA LEU A 210 4.83 12.87 -9.85
C LEU A 210 4.60 14.38 -9.90
N LEU A 211 3.34 14.80 -9.67
CA LEU A 211 2.97 16.21 -9.71
C LEU A 211 3.28 16.93 -8.40
N ALA A 212 3.04 16.26 -7.28
CA ALA A 212 3.29 16.79 -5.95
C ALA A 212 3.48 15.66 -4.94
N ILE A 213 4.22 15.94 -3.87
CA ILE A 213 4.32 15.09 -2.69
C ILE A 213 4.54 15.96 -1.47
N ASP A 214 3.64 15.89 -0.50
CA ASP A 214 3.75 16.58 0.80
C ASP A 214 2.72 16.02 1.79
N GLU A 215 2.69 16.55 3.01
CA GLU A 215 1.64 16.35 3.99
C GLU A 215 0.28 16.72 3.42
N VAL A 216 -0.78 16.02 3.85
CA VAL A 216 -2.13 16.21 3.32
C VAL A 216 -2.57 17.67 3.39
N GLU A 217 -2.35 18.32 4.54
CA GLU A 217 -2.74 19.72 4.73
C GLU A 217 -1.95 20.70 3.85
N LYS A 218 -0.66 20.45 3.62
CA LYS A 218 0.14 21.28 2.72
C LYS A 218 -0.32 21.14 1.26
N ILE A 219 -0.67 19.91 0.82
CA ILE A 219 -1.23 19.70 -0.52
C ILE A 219 -2.54 20.48 -0.70
N LYS A 220 -3.40 20.53 0.31
CA LYS A 220 -4.62 21.34 0.30
C LYS A 220 -4.27 22.83 0.17
N GLN A 221 -3.36 23.33 1.00
CA GLN A 221 -2.94 24.74 1.00
C GLN A 221 -2.35 25.19 -0.35
N ILE A 222 -1.51 24.36 -1.01
CA ILE A 222 -0.94 24.70 -2.33
C ILE A 222 -2.03 24.96 -3.39
N MET A 223 -3.18 24.28 -3.28
CA MET A 223 -4.29 24.41 -4.23
C MET A 223 -5.39 25.37 -3.79
N GLN A 224 -5.28 25.96 -2.62
CA GLN A 224 -6.20 26.97 -2.10
C GLN A 224 -6.08 28.24 -2.92
N LYS A 225 -7.20 28.80 -3.37
CA LYS A 225 -7.24 30.04 -4.18
C LYS A 225 -7.39 31.29 -3.33
N ASP A 226 -7.96 31.14 -2.13
CA ASP A 226 -8.23 32.22 -1.19
C ASP A 226 -7.95 31.72 0.23
N GLU A 227 -7.38 32.57 1.10
CA GLU A 227 -7.04 32.23 2.49
C GLU A 227 -8.25 31.73 3.31
N ASN A 228 -9.45 32.13 2.94
CA ASN A 228 -10.71 31.74 3.59
C ASN A 228 -11.37 30.51 2.94
N GLU A 229 -10.78 29.91 1.88
CA GLU A 229 -11.36 28.73 1.23
C GLU A 229 -11.08 27.48 2.06
N ASP A 230 -12.13 26.84 2.60
CA ASP A 230 -12.01 25.49 3.16
C ASP A 230 -11.98 24.46 2.01
N ILE A 231 -10.76 24.10 1.57
CA ILE A 231 -10.55 23.20 0.45
C ILE A 231 -10.44 21.75 0.93
N THR A 232 -11.28 20.87 0.39
CA THR A 232 -11.17 19.42 0.61
C THR A 232 -10.01 18.85 -0.20
N LEU A 233 -9.48 17.71 0.23
CA LEU A 233 -8.44 16.99 -0.56
C LEU A 233 -8.93 16.63 -1.96
N GLU A 234 -10.22 16.31 -2.11
CA GLU A 234 -10.80 16.01 -3.42
C GLU A 234 -10.73 17.22 -4.36
N LYS A 235 -11.11 18.41 -3.90
CA LYS A 235 -10.97 19.64 -4.70
C LYS A 235 -9.50 19.92 -5.05
N ALA A 236 -8.60 19.83 -4.07
CA ALA A 236 -7.17 20.03 -4.29
C ALA A 236 -6.64 19.04 -5.33
N PHE A 237 -6.99 17.76 -5.22
CA PHE A 237 -6.62 16.74 -6.19
C PHE A 237 -7.14 17.02 -7.59
N LEU A 238 -8.42 17.41 -7.73
CA LEU A 238 -9.01 17.76 -9.03
C LEU A 238 -8.29 18.95 -9.68
N ARG A 239 -7.88 19.95 -8.90
CA ARG A 239 -7.05 21.07 -9.38
C ARG A 239 -5.68 20.59 -9.86
N PHE A 240 -4.99 19.73 -9.09
CA PHE A 240 -3.69 19.16 -9.50
C PHE A 240 -3.77 18.39 -10.82
N ILE A 241 -4.83 17.62 -11.03
CA ILE A 241 -4.97 16.87 -12.29
C ILE A 241 -5.56 17.69 -13.45
N GLY A 242 -5.81 19.00 -13.24
CA GLY A 242 -6.36 19.90 -14.25
C GLY A 242 -7.82 19.65 -14.59
N LYS A 243 -8.60 19.14 -13.64
CA LYS A 243 -10.05 19.05 -13.67
C LYS A 243 -10.58 20.06 -12.65
N GLU A 244 -11.11 21.20 -13.10
CA GLU A 244 -11.79 22.13 -12.20
C GLU A 244 -13.02 21.44 -11.59
N ALA A 245 -13.16 21.56 -10.27
CA ALA A 245 -14.41 21.20 -9.62
C ALA A 245 -15.48 22.21 -10.07
N TYR A 246 -16.54 21.73 -10.68
CA TYR A 246 -17.73 22.52 -10.99
C TYR A 246 -18.49 22.80 -9.70
#